data_00f3adf6909508ca0fc2e01b1059ca40
#
_entry.id   00f3adf6909508ca0fc2e01b1059ca40
#
_cell.length_a   1.000
_cell.length_b   1.000
_cell.length_c   1.000
_cell.angle_alpha   90.00
_cell.angle_beta   90.00
_cell.angle_gamma   90.00
#
_symmetry.space_group_name_H-M   'P 1'
#
loop_
_entity.id
_entity.type
_entity.pdbx_description
1 polymer ?
#
loop_
_entity_poly.entity_id
_entity_poly.type
_entity_poly.pdbx_seq_one_letter_code
_entity_poly.pdbx_strand_id
1 'polypeptide(L)'
;MQDDGYFDERVAARYDESAAEMFDPAVVDPVVDLLVELAGGGRALELGIGTGRIALPLAQRGVPVHGIELSKAMASRLRAKPGGDAIGVAIGDFATTTVDGTFSVAYLVFNTIMNLTTQVAQVACFRNVAAHLEPGGCFVIEVGVPELRRLPPGETIRAFHVSETRWGLDEYDVASQGLTSHHFEIVDGRVERLSVPFRYAWPAELDLMAQLAGMTLRERWGGWRREPFTSDSRKHVSIWEKPASVSRG
;
A
#
# COMPACT_ATOMS: atom_id res chain seq x y z
N MET A 1 18.50 -8.10 -14.91
CA MET A 1 17.12 -8.61 -14.82
C MET A 1 16.59 -8.04 -13.51
N GLN A 2 15.56 -7.22 -13.56
CA GLN A 2 14.96 -6.66 -12.34
C GLN A 2 14.30 -7.85 -11.62
N ASP A 3 14.67 -8.06 -10.37
CA ASP A 3 14.13 -9.13 -9.54
C ASP A 3 12.68 -8.78 -9.20
N ASP A 4 11.73 -9.69 -9.42
CA ASP A 4 10.31 -9.51 -9.07
C ASP A 4 10.08 -9.49 -7.54
N GLY A 5 11.15 -9.57 -6.76
CA GLY A 5 11.11 -9.57 -5.30
C GLY A 5 10.34 -10.78 -4.75
N TYR A 6 9.53 -10.54 -3.71
CA TYR A 6 8.68 -11.58 -3.08
C TYR A 6 7.44 -11.96 -3.90
N PHE A 7 7.05 -11.13 -4.87
CA PHE A 7 5.86 -11.32 -5.70
C PHE A 7 6.21 -11.90 -7.07
N ASP A 8 6.98 -13.00 -7.06
CA ASP A 8 7.34 -13.77 -8.25
C ASP A 8 6.14 -14.46 -8.91
N GLU A 9 6.34 -15.18 -10.01
CA GLU A 9 5.28 -15.88 -10.74
C GLU A 9 4.53 -16.89 -9.86
N ARG A 10 5.20 -17.56 -8.92
CA ARG A 10 4.59 -18.53 -8.01
C ARG A 10 3.61 -17.84 -7.05
N VAL A 11 4.00 -16.70 -6.49
CA VAL A 11 3.14 -15.91 -5.60
C VAL A 11 2.01 -15.26 -6.41
N ALA A 12 2.32 -14.64 -7.55
CA ALA A 12 1.34 -13.99 -8.41
C ALA A 12 0.24 -14.94 -8.88
N ALA A 13 0.59 -16.20 -9.18
CA ALA A 13 -0.37 -17.21 -9.65
C ALA A 13 -1.50 -17.51 -8.64
N ARG A 14 -1.21 -17.40 -7.34
CA ARG A 14 -2.14 -17.74 -6.24
C ARG A 14 -2.60 -16.52 -5.45
N TYR A 15 -2.14 -15.32 -5.80
CA TYR A 15 -2.34 -14.13 -4.97
C TYR A 15 -3.80 -13.81 -4.73
N ASP A 16 -4.63 -13.78 -5.79
CA ASP A 16 -6.04 -13.44 -5.68
C ASP A 16 -6.81 -14.47 -4.84
N GLU A 17 -6.48 -15.76 -4.98
CA GLU A 17 -7.09 -16.84 -4.20
C GLU A 17 -6.69 -16.76 -2.72
N SER A 18 -5.39 -16.53 -2.46
CA SER A 18 -4.86 -16.45 -1.09
C SER A 18 -5.34 -15.21 -0.33
N ALA A 19 -5.76 -14.17 -1.04
CA ALA A 19 -6.25 -12.90 -0.52
C ALA A 19 -7.75 -12.68 -0.84
N ALA A 20 -8.53 -13.75 -1.14
CA ALA A 20 -9.89 -13.64 -1.65
C ALA A 20 -10.81 -12.75 -0.79
N GLU A 21 -10.69 -12.80 0.55
CA GLU A 21 -11.45 -11.94 1.45
C GLU A 21 -11.20 -10.44 1.22
N MET A 22 -10.02 -10.07 0.70
CA MET A 22 -9.67 -8.68 0.40
C MET A 22 -10.30 -8.17 -0.90
N PHE A 23 -10.86 -9.07 -1.72
CA PHE A 23 -11.59 -8.75 -2.95
C PHE A 23 -13.10 -8.64 -2.74
N ASP A 24 -13.58 -8.88 -1.52
CA ASP A 24 -15.00 -8.71 -1.18
C ASP A 24 -15.41 -7.25 -1.44
N PRO A 25 -16.53 -7.00 -2.15
CA PRO A 25 -17.07 -5.66 -2.36
C PRO A 25 -17.22 -4.86 -1.06
N ALA A 26 -17.58 -5.50 0.05
CA ALA A 26 -17.68 -4.83 1.35
C ALA A 26 -16.35 -4.24 1.84
N VAL A 27 -15.23 -4.79 1.38
CA VAL A 27 -13.87 -4.29 1.67
C VAL A 27 -13.41 -3.29 0.59
N VAL A 28 -13.68 -3.57 -0.68
CA VAL A 28 -13.20 -2.79 -1.83
C VAL A 28 -14.00 -1.51 -2.04
N ASP A 29 -15.34 -1.57 -1.96
CA ASP A 29 -16.20 -0.43 -2.30
C ASP A 29 -15.92 0.83 -1.48
N PRO A 30 -15.71 0.77 -0.14
CA PRO A 30 -15.39 1.97 0.64
C PRO A 30 -14.06 2.63 0.24
N VAL A 31 -13.08 1.83 -0.23
CA VAL A 31 -11.81 2.34 -0.76
C VAL A 31 -12.05 3.09 -2.05
N VAL A 32 -12.78 2.44 -2.98
CA VAL A 32 -13.09 3.01 -4.29
C VAL A 32 -13.92 4.28 -4.17
N ASP A 33 -14.94 4.30 -3.30
CA ASP A 33 -15.80 5.47 -3.08
C ASP A 33 -14.98 6.68 -2.63
N LEU A 34 -14.08 6.51 -1.65
CA LEU A 34 -13.22 7.59 -1.19
C LEU A 34 -12.25 8.05 -2.29
N LEU A 35 -11.66 7.12 -3.04
CA LEU A 35 -10.74 7.47 -4.14
C LEU A 35 -11.45 8.18 -5.30
N VAL A 36 -12.69 7.83 -5.64
CA VAL A 36 -13.52 8.54 -6.61
C VAL A 36 -13.79 9.98 -6.16
N GLU A 37 -14.15 10.16 -4.87
CA GLU A 37 -14.36 11.49 -4.28
C GLU A 37 -13.08 12.36 -4.39
N LEU A 38 -11.92 11.79 -3.99
CA LEU A 38 -10.65 12.52 -4.01
C LEU A 38 -10.12 12.78 -5.42
N ALA A 39 -10.40 11.89 -6.36
CA ALA A 39 -10.01 12.09 -7.75
C ALA A 39 -10.74 13.29 -8.39
N GLY A 40 -11.98 13.60 -7.96
CA GLY A 40 -12.71 14.79 -8.40
C GLY A 40 -12.86 14.91 -9.93
N GLY A 41 -12.84 13.79 -10.65
CA GLY A 41 -12.81 13.73 -12.12
C GLY A 41 -11.42 13.74 -12.75
N GLY A 42 -10.36 13.85 -11.96
CA GLY A 42 -8.97 13.72 -12.40
C GLY A 42 -8.47 12.28 -12.42
N ARG A 43 -7.14 12.11 -12.56
CA ARG A 43 -6.46 10.82 -12.70
C ARG A 43 -5.98 10.29 -11.35
N ALA A 44 -5.92 8.97 -11.20
CA ALA A 44 -5.39 8.28 -10.04
C ALA A 44 -4.09 7.54 -10.35
N LEU A 45 -3.13 7.56 -9.41
CA LEU A 45 -1.88 6.80 -9.46
C LEU A 45 -1.85 5.77 -8.32
N GLU A 46 -1.86 4.48 -8.63
CA GLU A 46 -1.67 3.42 -7.65
C GLU A 46 -0.21 2.97 -7.59
N LEU A 47 0.36 2.98 -6.39
CA LEU A 47 1.71 2.50 -6.16
C LEU A 47 1.64 1.06 -5.61
N GLY A 48 2.36 0.14 -6.25
CA GLY A 48 2.21 -1.30 -5.98
C GLY A 48 0.84 -1.81 -6.44
N ILE A 49 0.47 -1.55 -7.71
CA ILE A 49 -0.88 -1.84 -8.25
C ILE A 49 -1.22 -3.35 -8.20
N GLY A 50 -0.23 -4.22 -8.16
CA GLY A 50 -0.40 -5.66 -8.05
C GLY A 50 -1.26 -6.25 -9.16
N THR A 51 -2.24 -7.05 -8.77
CA THR A 51 -3.22 -7.68 -9.69
C THR A 51 -4.45 -6.81 -9.95
N GLY A 52 -4.46 -5.55 -9.49
CA GLY A 52 -5.49 -4.57 -9.79
C GLY A 52 -6.73 -4.62 -8.89
N ARG A 53 -6.59 -5.06 -7.66
CA ARG A 53 -7.70 -5.19 -6.70
C ARG A 53 -8.49 -3.90 -6.51
N ILE A 54 -7.81 -2.75 -6.47
CA ILE A 54 -8.44 -1.43 -6.36
C ILE A 54 -8.52 -0.73 -7.72
N ALA A 55 -7.46 -0.82 -8.54
CA ALA A 55 -7.40 -0.16 -9.82
C ALA A 55 -8.55 -0.53 -10.77
N LEU A 56 -8.89 -1.81 -10.85
CA LEU A 56 -9.95 -2.27 -11.76
C LEU A 56 -11.33 -1.70 -11.41
N PRO A 57 -11.83 -1.85 -10.15
CA PRO A 57 -13.13 -1.25 -9.79
C PRO A 57 -13.10 0.28 -9.82
N LEU A 58 -11.96 0.93 -9.53
CA LEU A 58 -11.81 2.37 -9.64
C LEU A 58 -11.93 2.84 -11.10
N ALA A 59 -11.27 2.13 -12.03
CA ALA A 59 -11.39 2.40 -13.47
C ALA A 59 -12.83 2.17 -13.99
N GLN A 60 -13.52 1.14 -13.49
CA GLN A 60 -14.93 0.89 -13.80
C GLN A 60 -15.87 2.02 -13.33
N ARG A 61 -15.46 2.77 -12.28
CA ARG A 61 -16.17 3.97 -11.81
C ARG A 61 -15.83 5.23 -12.62
N GLY A 62 -15.05 5.10 -13.69
CA GLY A 62 -14.72 6.18 -14.62
C GLY A 62 -13.51 7.01 -14.23
N VAL A 63 -12.72 6.62 -13.23
CA VAL A 63 -11.46 7.29 -12.87
C VAL A 63 -10.34 6.71 -13.73
N PRO A 64 -9.61 7.51 -14.53
CA PRO A 64 -8.45 7.02 -15.27
C PRO A 64 -7.32 6.66 -14.29
N VAL A 65 -6.91 5.38 -14.26
CA VAL A 65 -5.89 4.86 -13.36
C VAL A 65 -4.60 4.58 -14.10
N HIS A 66 -3.47 4.92 -13.48
CA HIS A 66 -2.14 4.45 -13.83
C HIS A 66 -1.50 3.77 -12.63
N GLY A 67 -0.64 2.77 -12.85
CA GLY A 67 0.02 2.04 -11.77
C GLY A 67 1.53 2.01 -11.90
N ILE A 68 2.21 1.83 -10.77
CA ILE A 68 3.61 1.43 -10.69
C ILE A 68 3.66 0.07 -10.00
N GLU A 69 4.38 -0.89 -10.58
CA GLU A 69 4.49 -2.25 -10.05
C GLU A 69 5.91 -2.79 -10.26
N LEU A 70 6.49 -3.35 -9.20
CA LEU A 70 7.81 -3.94 -9.29
C LEU A 70 7.77 -5.30 -10.01
N SER A 71 6.76 -6.13 -9.68
CA SER A 71 6.61 -7.48 -10.21
C SER A 71 5.94 -7.48 -11.58
N LYS A 72 6.67 -7.96 -12.58
CA LYS A 72 6.12 -8.20 -13.92
C LYS A 72 5.05 -9.28 -13.91
N ALA A 73 5.19 -10.27 -13.03
CA ALA A 73 4.21 -11.34 -12.87
C ALA A 73 2.87 -10.79 -12.38
N MET A 74 2.87 -9.93 -11.34
CA MET A 74 1.67 -9.28 -10.83
C MET A 74 1.00 -8.40 -11.90
N ALA A 75 1.77 -7.56 -12.58
CA ALA A 75 1.28 -6.71 -13.66
C ALA A 75 0.69 -7.53 -14.84
N SER A 76 1.29 -8.70 -15.13
CA SER A 76 0.76 -9.62 -16.14
C SER A 76 -0.62 -10.18 -15.75
N ARG A 77 -0.82 -10.50 -14.45
CA ARG A 77 -2.11 -10.95 -13.93
C ARG A 77 -3.18 -9.85 -14.01
N LEU A 78 -2.80 -8.61 -13.70
CA LEU A 78 -3.69 -7.46 -13.90
C LEU A 78 -4.15 -7.36 -15.36
N ARG A 79 -3.20 -7.36 -16.32
CA ARG A 79 -3.51 -7.24 -17.75
C ARG A 79 -4.38 -8.35 -18.29
N ALA A 80 -4.35 -9.54 -17.70
CA ALA A 80 -5.18 -10.66 -18.07
C ALA A 80 -6.65 -10.55 -17.60
N LYS A 81 -6.95 -9.60 -16.70
CA LYS A 81 -8.31 -9.37 -16.20
C LYS A 81 -9.11 -8.44 -17.11
N PRO A 82 -10.45 -8.56 -17.16
CA PRO A 82 -11.29 -7.64 -17.93
C PRO A 82 -11.02 -6.17 -17.58
N GLY A 83 -10.67 -5.36 -18.58
CA GLY A 83 -10.31 -3.94 -18.44
C GLY A 83 -8.88 -3.67 -17.93
N GLY A 84 -8.12 -4.70 -17.61
CA GLY A 84 -6.75 -4.55 -17.09
C GLY A 84 -5.75 -4.11 -18.15
N ASP A 85 -5.97 -4.43 -19.41
CA ASP A 85 -5.16 -4.01 -20.55
C ASP A 85 -5.27 -2.50 -20.83
N ALA A 86 -6.37 -1.87 -20.40
CA ALA A 86 -6.58 -0.41 -20.52
C ALA A 86 -5.85 0.38 -19.41
N ILE A 87 -5.38 -0.27 -18.36
CA ILE A 87 -4.66 0.39 -17.25
C ILE A 87 -3.17 0.44 -17.57
N GLY A 88 -2.61 1.65 -17.72
CA GLY A 88 -1.17 1.84 -17.88
C GLY A 88 -0.40 1.41 -16.64
N VAL A 89 0.64 0.58 -16.80
CA VAL A 89 1.51 0.14 -15.70
C VAL A 89 2.97 0.32 -16.06
N ALA A 90 3.67 1.15 -15.26
CA ALA A 90 5.12 1.25 -15.29
C ALA A 90 5.74 0.18 -14.39
N ILE A 91 6.72 -0.56 -14.93
CA ILE A 91 7.44 -1.57 -14.16
C ILE A 91 8.64 -0.93 -13.46
N GLY A 92 8.64 -0.98 -12.12
CA GLY A 92 9.73 -0.43 -11.31
C GLY A 92 9.36 -0.23 -9.85
N ASP A 93 10.35 0.23 -9.08
CA ASP A 93 10.18 0.57 -7.67
C ASP A 93 9.38 1.88 -7.54
N PHE A 94 8.24 1.84 -6.86
CA PHE A 94 7.36 3.00 -6.68
C PHE A 94 7.98 4.12 -5.84
N ALA A 95 9.09 3.86 -5.12
CA ALA A 95 9.83 4.92 -4.45
C ALA A 95 10.57 5.86 -5.44
N THR A 96 10.87 5.39 -6.66
CA THR A 96 11.76 6.10 -7.59
C THR A 96 11.28 6.12 -9.03
N THR A 97 10.39 5.22 -9.43
CA THR A 97 9.87 5.15 -10.79
C THR A 97 8.96 6.34 -11.07
N THR A 98 9.22 7.02 -12.20
CA THR A 98 8.41 8.14 -12.68
C THR A 98 7.47 7.69 -13.80
N VAL A 99 6.32 8.34 -13.88
CA VAL A 99 5.32 8.15 -14.94
C VAL A 99 4.91 9.52 -15.51
N ASP A 100 4.41 9.52 -16.74
CA ASP A 100 4.05 10.77 -17.41
C ASP A 100 2.74 11.35 -16.89
N GLY A 101 2.73 12.68 -16.76
CA GLY A 101 1.56 13.47 -16.37
C GLY A 101 1.44 13.68 -14.87
N THR A 102 0.32 14.30 -14.48
CA THR A 102 -0.01 14.59 -13.08
C THR A 102 -1.31 13.91 -12.68
N PHE A 103 -1.51 13.78 -11.37
CA PHE A 103 -2.61 13.02 -10.78
C PHE A 103 -3.29 13.83 -9.68
N SER A 104 -4.62 13.74 -9.59
CA SER A 104 -5.39 14.35 -8.51
C SER A 104 -5.26 13.55 -7.22
N VAL A 105 -5.10 12.23 -7.34
CA VAL A 105 -4.90 11.32 -6.20
C VAL A 105 -3.83 10.28 -6.51
N ALA A 106 -2.93 10.06 -5.56
CA ALA A 106 -2.04 8.90 -5.53
C ALA A 106 -2.35 8.09 -4.28
N TYR A 107 -2.21 6.75 -4.33
CA TYR A 107 -2.56 5.93 -3.19
C TYR A 107 -1.72 4.66 -3.04
N LEU A 108 -1.59 4.25 -1.77
CA LEU A 108 -1.03 2.98 -1.30
C LEU A 108 -2.04 2.34 -0.34
N VAL A 109 -2.46 1.13 -0.62
CA VAL A 109 -3.39 0.38 0.24
C VAL A 109 -2.73 -0.87 0.81
N PHE A 110 -3.35 -1.46 1.83
CA PHE A 110 -2.95 -2.76 2.37
C PHE A 110 -1.48 -2.83 2.82
N ASN A 111 -1.04 -1.85 3.60
CA ASN A 111 0.31 -1.79 4.16
C ASN A 111 1.46 -1.69 3.13
N THR A 112 1.20 -1.42 1.87
CA THR A 112 2.20 -1.48 0.78
C THR A 112 3.41 -0.56 1.03
N ILE A 113 3.27 0.56 1.75
CA ILE A 113 4.41 1.41 2.14
C ILE A 113 5.46 0.65 2.95
N MET A 114 5.08 -0.39 3.68
CA MET A 114 5.99 -1.19 4.52
C MET A 114 6.95 -2.06 3.67
N ASN A 115 6.65 -2.33 2.40
CA ASN A 115 7.55 -3.02 1.47
C ASN A 115 8.85 -2.23 1.21
N LEU A 116 8.84 -0.92 1.45
CA LEU A 116 10.04 -0.10 1.47
C LEU A 116 10.75 -0.27 2.81
N THR A 117 11.74 -1.14 2.85
CA THR A 117 12.39 -1.62 4.08
C THR A 117 13.37 -0.63 4.72
N THR A 118 13.51 0.59 4.16
CA THR A 118 14.34 1.65 4.73
C THR A 118 13.57 2.96 4.84
N GLN A 119 13.92 3.78 5.86
CA GLN A 119 13.35 5.12 6.00
C GLN A 119 13.62 6.00 4.77
N VAL A 120 14.83 5.89 4.21
CA VAL A 120 15.21 6.64 3.01
C VAL A 120 14.31 6.32 1.83
N ALA A 121 13.99 5.04 1.61
CA ALA A 121 13.10 4.62 0.54
C ALA A 121 11.65 5.10 0.78
N GLN A 122 11.16 5.06 2.02
CA GLN A 122 9.84 5.58 2.35
C GLN A 122 9.76 7.11 2.13
N VAL A 123 10.78 7.87 2.55
CA VAL A 123 10.87 9.33 2.25
C VAL A 123 10.95 9.58 0.74
N ALA A 124 11.71 8.76 0.00
CA ALA A 124 11.80 8.88 -1.47
C ALA A 124 10.42 8.65 -2.13
N CYS A 125 9.64 7.67 -1.64
CA CYS A 125 8.27 7.44 -2.11
C CYS A 125 7.38 8.68 -1.93
N PHE A 126 7.38 9.32 -0.77
CA PHE A 126 6.61 10.55 -0.54
C PHE A 126 7.02 11.67 -1.49
N ARG A 127 8.33 11.86 -1.73
CA ARG A 127 8.85 12.86 -2.71
C ARG A 127 8.45 12.51 -4.13
N ASN A 128 8.54 11.24 -4.51
CA ASN A 128 8.12 10.77 -5.82
C ASN A 128 6.63 11.03 -6.05
N VAL A 129 5.79 10.70 -5.08
CA VAL A 129 4.35 11.00 -5.13
C VAL A 129 4.09 12.50 -5.25
N ALA A 130 4.73 13.33 -4.41
CA ALA A 130 4.54 14.78 -4.46
C ALA A 130 4.92 15.39 -5.82
N ALA A 131 5.91 14.80 -6.52
CA ALA A 131 6.28 15.22 -7.88
C ALA A 131 5.19 14.88 -8.91
N HIS A 132 4.45 13.79 -8.72
CA HIS A 132 3.36 13.36 -9.60
C HIS A 132 2.01 13.99 -9.28
N LEU A 133 1.80 14.55 -8.09
CA LEU A 133 0.55 15.20 -7.73
C LEU A 133 0.44 16.58 -8.35
N GLU A 134 -0.73 16.91 -8.84
CA GLU A 134 -1.09 18.28 -9.17
C GLU A 134 -1.25 19.13 -7.89
N PRO A 135 -1.16 20.47 -7.98
CA PRO A 135 -1.48 21.34 -6.85
C PRO A 135 -2.92 21.09 -6.34
N GLY A 136 -3.08 20.85 -5.04
CA GLY A 136 -4.35 20.40 -4.43
C GLY A 136 -4.58 18.90 -4.52
N GLY A 137 -3.73 18.15 -5.21
CA GLY A 137 -3.82 16.68 -5.27
C GLY A 137 -3.47 16.01 -3.95
N CYS A 138 -4.00 14.80 -3.73
CA CYS A 138 -3.92 14.09 -2.46
C CYS A 138 -3.09 12.81 -2.56
N PHE A 139 -2.34 12.50 -1.51
CA PHE A 139 -1.71 11.19 -1.28
C PHE A 139 -2.45 10.44 -0.17
N VAL A 140 -2.89 9.22 -0.45
CA VAL A 140 -3.66 8.39 0.47
C VAL A 140 -2.88 7.13 0.82
N ILE A 141 -2.72 6.85 2.11
CA ILE A 141 -2.11 5.59 2.58
C ILE A 141 -3.04 4.90 3.57
N GLU A 142 -3.30 3.60 3.36
CA GLU A 142 -3.79 2.70 4.39
C GLU A 142 -2.63 1.88 4.93
N VAL A 143 -2.41 1.96 6.25
CA VAL A 143 -1.35 1.19 6.92
C VAL A 143 -1.71 0.87 8.37
N GLY A 144 -1.20 -0.24 8.87
CA GLY A 144 -1.31 -0.65 10.27
C GLY A 144 -0.55 0.29 11.22
N VAL A 145 -1.12 0.53 12.38
CA VAL A 145 -0.38 1.11 13.51
C VAL A 145 0.49 0.01 14.12
N PRO A 146 1.80 0.25 14.36
CA PRO A 146 2.67 -0.78 14.93
C PRO A 146 2.13 -1.33 16.25
N GLU A 147 1.89 -2.64 16.32
CA GLU A 147 1.25 -3.28 17.48
C GLU A 147 2.22 -3.63 18.64
N LEU A 148 3.31 -2.87 18.79
CA LEU A 148 4.34 -3.13 19.79
C LEU A 148 3.81 -3.16 21.23
N ARG A 149 2.75 -2.40 21.53
CA ARG A 149 2.09 -2.41 22.84
C ARG A 149 1.42 -3.75 23.20
N ARG A 150 1.32 -4.68 22.25
CA ARG A 150 0.77 -6.02 22.44
C ARG A 150 1.84 -7.08 22.65
N LEU A 151 3.10 -6.69 22.56
CA LEU A 151 4.23 -7.56 22.88
C LEU A 151 4.48 -7.47 24.40
N PRO A 152 4.55 -8.62 25.09
CA PRO A 152 5.07 -8.65 26.46
C PRO A 152 6.48 -8.05 26.55
N PRO A 153 6.86 -7.48 27.69
CA PRO A 153 8.21 -6.91 27.86
C PRO A 153 9.31 -7.95 27.54
N GLY A 154 10.22 -7.58 26.65
CA GLY A 154 11.33 -8.44 26.21
C GLY A 154 11.03 -9.42 25.09
N GLU A 155 9.78 -9.48 24.62
CA GLU A 155 9.40 -10.29 23.46
C GLU A 155 9.42 -9.46 22.18
N THR A 156 9.79 -10.10 21.07
CA THR A 156 9.86 -9.48 19.74
C THR A 156 8.94 -10.15 18.72
N ILE A 157 8.37 -11.31 19.07
CA ILE A 157 7.58 -12.14 18.15
C ILE A 157 6.12 -12.18 18.57
N ARG A 158 5.23 -12.03 17.59
CA ARG A 158 3.79 -12.14 17.76
C ARG A 158 3.14 -12.99 16.68
N ALA A 159 2.34 -13.98 17.10
CA ALA A 159 1.50 -14.71 16.17
C ALA A 159 0.31 -13.83 15.72
N PHE A 160 0.07 -13.78 14.41
CA PHE A 160 -1.12 -13.13 13.83
C PHE A 160 -2.11 -14.14 13.24
N HIS A 161 -1.63 -15.37 12.96
CA HIS A 161 -2.47 -16.48 12.48
C HIS A 161 -1.99 -17.80 13.04
N VAL A 162 -2.92 -18.65 13.49
CA VAL A 162 -2.63 -20.01 13.93
C VAL A 162 -3.78 -20.91 13.50
N SER A 163 -3.49 -21.94 12.70
CA SER A 163 -4.41 -23.01 12.33
C SER A 163 -3.68 -24.36 12.29
N GLU A 164 -4.36 -25.43 11.95
CA GLU A 164 -3.76 -26.76 11.88
C GLU A 164 -2.67 -26.90 10.81
N THR A 165 -2.80 -26.12 9.71
CA THR A 165 -1.92 -26.25 8.55
C THR A 165 -1.14 -24.97 8.21
N ARG A 166 -1.42 -23.84 8.89
CA ARG A 166 -0.80 -22.55 8.59
C ARG A 166 -0.54 -21.75 9.87
N TRP A 167 0.66 -21.14 9.95
CA TRP A 167 1.05 -20.21 11.02
C TRP A 167 1.61 -18.93 10.42
N GLY A 168 1.30 -17.81 11.06
CA GLY A 168 1.86 -16.51 10.74
C GLY A 168 2.41 -15.85 11.99
N LEU A 169 3.68 -15.41 11.92
CA LEU A 169 4.40 -14.75 13.02
C LEU A 169 5.04 -13.47 12.51
N ASP A 170 4.83 -12.37 13.23
CA ASP A 170 5.54 -11.12 13.00
C ASP A 170 6.67 -10.97 14.02
N GLU A 171 7.91 -10.78 13.54
CA GLU A 171 9.10 -10.50 14.34
C GLU A 171 9.49 -9.03 14.19
N TYR A 172 9.57 -8.30 15.32
CA TYR A 172 9.81 -6.86 15.38
C TYR A 172 11.22 -6.54 15.82
N ASP A 173 11.90 -5.66 15.10
CA ASP A 173 13.12 -4.97 15.53
C ASP A 173 12.81 -3.48 15.75
N VAL A 174 12.77 -3.07 17.02
CA VAL A 174 12.40 -1.69 17.36
C VAL A 174 13.51 -0.69 17.06
N ALA A 175 14.76 -1.13 16.92
CA ALA A 175 15.89 -0.25 16.67
C ALA A 175 15.91 0.24 15.22
N SER A 176 15.59 -0.65 14.27
CA SER A 176 15.52 -0.34 12.84
C SER A 176 14.09 -0.04 12.36
N GLN A 177 13.08 -0.24 13.22
CA GLN A 177 11.67 -0.33 12.84
C GLN A 177 11.42 -1.45 11.82
N GLY A 178 12.23 -2.50 11.87
CA GLY A 178 12.06 -3.69 11.06
C GLY A 178 10.90 -4.56 11.53
N LEU A 179 10.24 -5.19 10.59
CA LEU A 179 9.22 -6.21 10.79
C LEU A 179 9.46 -7.33 9.80
N THR A 180 9.72 -8.55 10.28
CA THR A 180 9.75 -9.72 9.39
C THR A 180 8.50 -10.56 9.62
N SER A 181 7.68 -10.69 8.57
CA SER A 181 6.50 -11.55 8.61
C SER A 181 6.87 -12.95 8.13
N HIS A 182 6.76 -13.93 9.02
CA HIS A 182 7.04 -15.33 8.76
C HIS A 182 5.74 -16.09 8.53
N HIS A 183 5.60 -16.67 7.36
CA HIS A 183 4.48 -17.53 6.99
C HIS A 183 4.97 -18.97 6.90
N PHE A 184 4.26 -19.86 7.54
CA PHE A 184 4.50 -21.31 7.50
C PHE A 184 3.22 -21.99 7.02
N GLU A 185 3.35 -22.92 6.10
CA GLU A 185 2.24 -23.71 5.58
C GLU A 185 2.66 -25.17 5.41
N ILE A 186 1.77 -26.12 5.71
CA ILE A 186 1.98 -27.53 5.42
C ILE A 186 1.48 -27.78 3.98
N VAL A 187 2.41 -28.08 3.08
CA VAL A 187 2.13 -28.44 1.69
C VAL A 187 2.68 -29.84 1.45
N ASP A 188 1.83 -30.79 1.03
CA ASP A 188 2.21 -32.19 0.79
C ASP A 188 2.96 -32.84 1.97
N GLY A 189 2.52 -32.54 3.21
CA GLY A 189 3.11 -33.07 4.45
C GLY A 189 4.47 -32.47 4.83
N ARG A 190 4.90 -31.40 4.17
CA ARG A 190 6.13 -30.65 4.47
C ARG A 190 5.82 -29.23 4.87
N VAL A 191 6.62 -28.70 5.81
CA VAL A 191 6.51 -27.28 6.20
C VAL A 191 7.25 -26.44 5.17
N GLU A 192 6.51 -25.59 4.46
CA GLU A 192 7.07 -24.51 3.65
C GLU A 192 7.14 -23.24 4.49
N ARG A 193 8.22 -22.46 4.31
CA ARG A 193 8.43 -21.18 4.99
C ARG A 193 8.65 -20.08 3.96
N LEU A 194 7.90 -18.97 4.14
CA LEU A 194 8.16 -17.70 3.48
C LEU A 194 8.38 -16.64 4.54
N SER A 195 9.45 -15.83 4.41
CA SER A 195 9.74 -14.72 5.33
C SER A 195 9.87 -13.45 4.51
N VAL A 196 9.05 -12.45 4.82
CA VAL A 196 8.97 -11.18 4.08
C VAL A 196 9.39 -10.05 5.01
N PRO A 197 10.47 -9.31 4.69
CA PRO A 197 10.87 -8.15 5.47
C PRO A 197 10.03 -6.93 5.11
N PHE A 198 9.70 -6.16 6.13
CA PHE A 198 8.98 -4.91 6.08
C PHE A 198 9.65 -3.86 6.96
N ARG A 199 9.28 -2.60 6.78
CA ARG A 199 9.56 -1.53 7.72
C ARG A 199 8.26 -0.87 8.13
N TYR A 200 7.94 -0.93 9.43
CA TYR A 200 6.80 -0.18 9.94
C TYR A 200 7.16 1.29 10.20
N ALA A 201 6.18 2.16 10.10
CA ALA A 201 6.31 3.57 10.43
C ALA A 201 5.14 4.02 11.32
N TRP A 202 5.43 4.93 12.26
CA TRP A 202 4.39 5.55 13.07
C TRP A 202 3.63 6.61 12.27
N PRO A 203 2.36 6.87 12.58
CA PRO A 203 1.59 7.92 11.92
C PRO A 203 2.30 9.29 11.90
N ALA A 204 2.93 9.68 13.02
CA ALA A 204 3.70 10.92 13.12
C ALA A 204 4.98 10.92 12.25
N GLU A 205 5.60 9.76 12.03
CA GLU A 205 6.74 9.64 11.13
C GLU A 205 6.30 9.81 9.67
N LEU A 206 5.17 9.23 9.28
CA LEU A 206 4.59 9.44 7.95
C LEU A 206 4.23 10.92 7.72
N ASP A 207 3.77 11.63 8.76
CA ASP A 207 3.52 13.07 8.68
C ASP A 207 4.81 13.87 8.42
N LEU A 208 5.91 13.49 9.06
CA LEU A 208 7.24 14.09 8.79
C LEU A 208 7.72 13.80 7.37
N MET A 209 7.49 12.58 6.85
CA MET A 209 7.82 12.25 5.46
C MET A 209 7.01 13.10 4.48
N ALA A 210 5.72 13.31 4.75
CA ALA A 210 4.86 14.18 3.96
C ALA A 210 5.35 15.64 3.98
N GLN A 211 5.72 16.17 5.16
CA GLN A 211 6.27 17.52 5.30
C GLN A 211 7.59 17.67 4.52
N LEU A 212 8.49 16.67 4.58
CA LEU A 212 9.72 16.66 3.79
C LEU A 212 9.49 16.62 2.27
N ALA A 213 8.32 16.16 1.85
CA ALA A 213 7.88 16.16 0.46
C ALA A 213 7.01 17.39 0.10
N GLY A 214 6.82 18.33 1.04
CA GLY A 214 6.03 19.54 0.83
C GLY A 214 4.52 19.33 0.87
N MET A 215 4.04 18.25 1.48
CA MET A 215 2.63 17.94 1.69
C MET A 215 2.22 18.16 3.14
N THR A 216 0.94 18.40 3.39
CA THR A 216 0.36 18.59 4.71
C THR A 216 -0.73 17.56 4.98
N LEU A 217 -0.83 17.07 6.22
CA LEU A 217 -1.93 16.20 6.62
C LEU A 217 -3.26 16.95 6.49
N ARG A 218 -4.17 16.38 5.69
CA ARG A 218 -5.52 16.88 5.50
C ARG A 218 -6.51 16.16 6.42
N GLU A 219 -6.49 14.82 6.40
CA GLU A 219 -7.40 13.96 7.15
C GLU A 219 -6.70 12.69 7.62
N ARG A 220 -7.16 12.13 8.76
CA ARG A 220 -6.77 10.81 9.24
C ARG A 220 -7.96 10.10 9.87
N TRP A 221 -8.23 8.87 9.44
CA TRP A 221 -9.33 8.03 9.87
C TRP A 221 -8.83 6.66 10.34
N GLY A 222 -9.62 5.96 11.18
CA GLY A 222 -9.36 4.59 11.62
C GLY A 222 -9.68 3.55 10.55
N GLY A 223 -10.35 3.94 9.47
CA GLY A 223 -10.74 3.10 8.35
C GLY A 223 -11.33 3.90 7.20
N TRP A 224 -11.72 3.20 6.14
CA TRP A 224 -12.18 3.77 4.88
C TRP A 224 -13.57 4.42 4.93
N ARG A 225 -14.38 4.12 5.97
CA ARG A 225 -15.69 4.72 6.20
C ARG A 225 -15.61 5.95 7.12
N ARG A 226 -14.42 6.54 7.24
CA ARG A 226 -14.13 7.70 8.09
C ARG A 226 -14.39 7.45 9.58
N GLU A 227 -14.14 6.22 10.03
CA GLU A 227 -14.16 5.90 11.45
C GLU A 227 -13.13 6.76 12.19
N PRO A 228 -13.43 7.25 13.41
CA PRO A 228 -12.47 8.05 14.16
C PRO A 228 -11.15 7.33 14.39
N PHE A 229 -10.04 8.01 14.13
CA PHE A 229 -8.71 7.53 14.49
C PHE A 229 -8.44 7.86 15.96
N THR A 230 -8.20 6.83 16.76
CA THR A 230 -8.00 6.94 18.22
C THR A 230 -6.74 6.15 18.63
N SER A 231 -6.38 6.24 19.92
CA SER A 231 -5.29 5.46 20.50
C SER A 231 -5.50 3.93 20.40
N ASP A 232 -6.74 3.47 20.19
CA ASP A 232 -7.07 2.05 20.06
C ASP A 232 -7.12 1.57 18.60
N SER A 233 -6.99 2.48 17.66
CA SER A 233 -6.99 2.14 16.23
C SER A 233 -5.80 1.25 15.87
N ARG A 234 -6.08 0.18 15.12
CA ARG A 234 -5.05 -0.79 14.67
C ARG A 234 -4.47 -0.44 13.31
N LYS A 235 -5.17 0.39 12.55
CA LYS A 235 -4.77 0.89 11.24
C LYS A 235 -5.28 2.32 11.09
N HIS A 236 -4.79 2.98 10.08
CA HIS A 236 -5.31 4.28 9.69
C HIS A 236 -5.32 4.43 8.17
N VAL A 237 -6.22 5.29 7.70
CA VAL A 237 -6.22 5.88 6.37
C VAL A 237 -5.85 7.35 6.56
N SER A 238 -4.71 7.75 6.01
CA SER A 238 -4.23 9.13 6.09
C SER A 238 -4.20 9.75 4.72
N ILE A 239 -4.63 11.00 4.63
CA ILE A 239 -4.70 11.79 3.42
C ILE A 239 -3.83 13.02 3.63
N TRP A 240 -2.78 13.15 2.83
CA TRP A 240 -1.95 14.36 2.77
C TRP A 240 -2.23 15.07 1.46
N GLU A 241 -2.24 16.40 1.50
CA GLU A 241 -2.51 17.25 0.35
C GLU A 241 -1.25 18.02 -0.06
N LYS A 242 -0.98 18.05 -1.36
CA LYS A 242 -0.01 18.96 -1.93
C LYS A 242 -0.63 20.35 -2.00
N PRO A 243 -0.04 21.39 -1.40
CA PRO A 243 -0.62 22.74 -1.40
C PRO A 243 -0.97 23.22 -2.80
N ALA A 244 -2.10 23.89 -2.94
CA ALA A 244 -2.45 24.60 -4.17
C ALA A 244 -1.38 25.64 -4.50
N SER A 245 -1.10 25.86 -5.78
CA SER A 245 -0.20 26.94 -6.19
C SER A 245 -0.78 28.26 -5.73
N VAL A 246 -0.06 28.98 -4.86
CA VAL A 246 -0.40 30.36 -4.54
C VAL A 246 -0.16 31.18 -5.80
N SER A 247 -1.23 31.61 -6.48
CA SER A 247 -1.10 32.62 -7.52
C SER A 247 -0.52 33.88 -6.85
N ARG A 248 0.77 34.15 -7.11
CA ARG A 248 1.33 35.45 -6.78
C ARG A 248 0.65 36.46 -7.72
N GLY A 249 -0.35 37.16 -7.16
CA GLY A 249 -0.95 38.32 -7.80
C GLY A 249 0.04 39.48 -7.90
#